data_8eb91ba7ad5e7ca52273be55b3aa143e
#
_entry.id   8eb91ba7ad5e7ca52273be55b3aa143e
#
_cell.length_a   1.000
_cell.length_b   1.000
_cell.length_c   1.000
_cell.angle_alpha   90.00
_cell.angle_beta   90.00
_cell.angle_gamma   90.00
#
_symmetry.space_group_name_H-M   'P 1'
#
loop_
_entity.id
_entity.type
_entity.pdbx_description
1 polymer ?
#
loop_
_entity_poly.entity_id
_entity_poly.type
_entity_poly.pdbx_seq_one_letter_code
_entity_poly.pdbx_strand_id
1 'polypeptide(L)'
;MGLEHLGFQSASQYPLLDAIFHRRSRRISCGLPSINAGSLSHTPRPPFDRVQPLSELEEALLIAATGATGVTFPDRPFEDAPKGNPILGTPNLSFTGRAAGSTDNSQPTYFLLLNDSGTYFLKHLEPEPENTLFSPESLISRAKAAKVKISDERVFSAEKYRRFPFYLDSNRFLSNVMGSTVLLPIVDLSRQYINALMYVLTEDPRARPTFVDDRNFYQPAGVQKWMKDPSDIKDDEFALNKDLKLPLGKLGNMRTEYEAYFLLQNLALCLQAMGLGGWIHASIGPPYLLGDPFASPETQGVLNVRWQIPERTFLQQFTVDLLRWATPKPAMRANPCGLLRPGVDPTSAAEDDWLIKCLCPPNYTVEEAVDTVVRQKHELYSDQRLFSRIFRDGQENTYIREVPPYRPEVIECAKDVCRYLLKTHGRFPAHADGLFVPGIWLQAHHLDLSYYDDLFTSGVGYTNTQREHQAHWHDEPHH
;
A
#
# COMPACT_ATOMS: atom_id res chain seq x y z
N MET A 1 -1.35 -28.42 24.07
CA MET A 1 -1.14 -27.54 22.91
C MET A 1 -2.53 -27.34 22.33
N GLY A 2 -3.04 -26.14 22.27
CA GLY A 2 -4.39 -25.89 21.73
C GLY A 2 -4.47 -26.22 20.25
N LEU A 3 -5.67 -26.45 19.68
CA LEU A 3 -5.86 -26.79 18.26
C LEU A 3 -5.40 -25.65 17.35
N GLU A 4 -5.57 -24.38 17.71
CA GLU A 4 -5.03 -23.23 16.97
C GLU A 4 -3.51 -23.34 16.73
N HIS A 5 -2.77 -23.93 17.66
CA HIS A 5 -1.33 -24.19 17.48
C HIS A 5 -1.06 -25.27 16.43
N LEU A 6 -1.95 -26.24 16.25
CA LEU A 6 -1.85 -27.23 15.16
C LEU A 6 -2.12 -26.55 13.80
N GLY A 7 -3.11 -25.69 13.71
CA GLY A 7 -3.40 -24.92 12.49
C GLY A 7 -2.23 -24.04 12.10
N PHE A 8 -1.65 -23.30 13.04
CA PHE A 8 -0.47 -22.48 12.79
C PHE A 8 0.74 -23.32 12.34
N GLN A 9 0.99 -24.46 13.00
CA GLN A 9 2.06 -25.36 12.63
C GLN A 9 1.85 -25.92 11.21
N SER A 10 0.63 -26.36 10.88
CA SER A 10 0.28 -26.83 9.55
C SER A 10 0.50 -25.76 8.49
N ALA A 11 0.04 -24.53 8.73
CA ALA A 11 0.20 -23.42 7.81
C ALA A 11 1.68 -23.04 7.60
N SER A 12 2.48 -23.03 8.67
CA SER A 12 3.92 -22.70 8.60
C SER A 12 4.76 -23.74 7.88
N GLN A 13 4.30 -24.99 7.80
CA GLN A 13 4.95 -26.10 7.10
C GLN A 13 4.35 -26.35 5.71
N TYR A 14 3.35 -25.59 5.30
CA TYR A 14 2.70 -25.79 4.00
C TYR A 14 3.67 -25.52 2.85
N PRO A 15 3.80 -26.44 1.88
CA PRO A 15 4.75 -26.28 0.79
C PRO A 15 4.40 -25.08 -0.09
N LEU A 16 5.36 -24.21 -0.35
CA LEU A 16 5.18 -23.00 -1.17
C LEU A 16 4.64 -23.33 -2.57
N LEU A 17 5.17 -24.36 -3.22
CA LEU A 17 4.72 -24.76 -4.56
C LEU A 17 3.27 -25.23 -4.55
N ASP A 18 2.85 -25.93 -3.51
CA ASP A 18 1.44 -26.33 -3.36
C ASP A 18 0.54 -25.11 -3.15
N ALA A 19 0.99 -24.12 -2.37
CA ALA A 19 0.26 -22.86 -2.23
C ALA A 19 0.07 -22.18 -3.59
N ILE A 20 1.12 -22.08 -4.40
CA ILE A 20 1.09 -21.44 -5.72
C ILE A 20 0.15 -22.18 -6.67
N PHE A 21 0.29 -23.52 -6.78
CA PHE A 21 -0.44 -24.30 -7.79
C PHE A 21 -1.89 -24.63 -7.40
N HIS A 22 -2.21 -24.69 -6.11
CA HIS A 22 -3.54 -25.03 -5.64
C HIS A 22 -4.40 -23.83 -5.22
N ARG A 23 -3.81 -22.63 -5.09
CA ARG A 23 -4.57 -21.41 -4.80
C ARG A 23 -5.65 -21.17 -5.85
N ARG A 24 -6.88 -21.00 -5.40
CA ARG A 24 -8.03 -20.60 -6.21
C ARG A 24 -8.82 -19.51 -5.49
N SER A 25 -9.54 -18.72 -6.27
CA SER A 25 -10.56 -17.83 -5.73
C SER A 25 -11.75 -18.66 -5.28
N ARG A 26 -11.98 -18.78 -4.00
CA ARG A 26 -13.10 -19.46 -3.39
C ARG A 26 -13.92 -18.45 -2.62
N ARG A 27 -15.10 -18.13 -3.14
CA ARG A 27 -15.87 -16.95 -2.74
C ARG A 27 -17.05 -17.24 -1.83
N ILE A 28 -17.42 -18.51 -1.68
CA ILE A 28 -18.59 -18.90 -0.89
C ILE A 28 -18.18 -19.13 0.55
N SER A 29 -18.59 -18.18 1.39
CA SER A 29 -18.28 -18.17 2.83
C SER A 29 -19.40 -18.86 3.63
N CYS A 30 -19.05 -19.33 4.80
CA CYS A 30 -20.04 -19.74 5.81
C CYS A 30 -21.04 -18.64 6.12
N GLY A 31 -22.28 -19.01 6.42
CA GLY A 31 -23.35 -18.10 6.81
C GLY A 31 -23.97 -17.30 5.66
N LEU A 32 -23.64 -17.60 4.40
CA LEU A 32 -24.34 -16.99 3.27
C LEU A 32 -25.78 -17.52 3.17
N PRO A 33 -26.72 -16.69 2.66
CA PRO A 33 -28.08 -17.15 2.42
C PRO A 33 -28.11 -18.19 1.30
N SER A 34 -29.20 -18.96 1.24
CA SER A 34 -29.43 -19.92 0.15
C SER A 34 -29.35 -19.26 -1.22
N ILE A 35 -28.69 -19.92 -2.15
CA ILE A 35 -28.57 -19.50 -3.54
C ILE A 35 -29.68 -20.19 -4.33
N ASN A 36 -30.60 -19.41 -4.88
CA ASN A 36 -31.69 -19.91 -5.71
C ASN A 36 -31.46 -19.47 -7.17
N ALA A 37 -30.69 -20.25 -7.91
CA ALA A 37 -30.33 -19.95 -9.30
C ALA A 37 -30.70 -21.11 -10.24
N GLY A 38 -31.95 -21.47 -10.26
CA GLY A 38 -32.45 -22.55 -11.09
C GLY A 38 -31.81 -23.91 -10.77
N SER A 39 -31.09 -24.50 -11.73
CA SER A 39 -30.39 -25.78 -11.53
C SER A 39 -29.14 -25.72 -10.65
N LEU A 40 -28.70 -24.52 -10.30
CA LEU A 40 -27.52 -24.29 -9.45
C LEU A 40 -27.93 -23.78 -8.06
N SER A 41 -29.09 -24.16 -7.56
CA SER A 41 -29.52 -23.80 -6.21
C SER A 41 -28.71 -24.56 -5.17
N HIS A 42 -28.38 -23.84 -4.09
CA HIS A 42 -27.67 -24.38 -2.94
C HIS A 42 -28.24 -23.79 -1.64
N THR A 43 -28.37 -24.62 -0.63
CA THR A 43 -28.73 -24.22 0.74
C THR A 43 -27.61 -24.68 1.67
N PRO A 44 -26.93 -23.75 2.36
CA PRO A 44 -25.89 -24.12 3.31
C PRO A 44 -26.41 -25.12 4.35
N ARG A 45 -25.57 -26.08 4.69
CA ARG A 45 -25.89 -27.12 5.70
C ARG A 45 -25.01 -26.91 6.94
N PRO A 46 -25.48 -27.25 8.14
CA PRO A 46 -24.62 -27.23 9.32
C PRO A 46 -23.29 -27.98 9.10
N PRO A 47 -22.17 -27.43 9.59
CA PRO A 47 -22.03 -26.21 10.37
C PRO A 47 -21.89 -24.93 9.55
N PHE A 48 -21.93 -25.01 8.20
CA PHE A 48 -21.61 -23.90 7.28
C PHE A 48 -22.76 -22.89 7.10
N ASP A 49 -23.93 -23.18 7.68
CA ASP A 49 -25.10 -22.29 7.66
C ASP A 49 -25.00 -21.11 8.64
N ARG A 50 -23.91 -21.05 9.44
CA ARG A 50 -23.66 -20.00 10.41
C ARG A 50 -22.49 -19.14 10.01
N VAL A 51 -22.60 -17.83 10.34
CA VAL A 51 -21.50 -16.89 10.20
C VAL A 51 -20.38 -17.29 11.14
N GLN A 52 -19.16 -17.41 10.61
CA GLN A 52 -17.97 -17.78 11.35
C GLN A 52 -16.86 -16.76 11.07
N PRO A 53 -16.59 -15.81 11.99
CA PRO A 53 -15.46 -14.89 11.88
C PRO A 53 -14.14 -15.62 12.02
N LEU A 54 -13.08 -15.02 11.43
CA LEU A 54 -11.71 -15.47 11.65
C LEU A 54 -11.34 -15.36 13.13
N SER A 55 -10.58 -16.33 13.65
CA SER A 55 -10.02 -16.26 14.99
C SER A 55 -8.96 -15.17 15.09
N GLU A 56 -8.57 -14.81 16.32
CA GLU A 56 -7.51 -13.81 16.55
C GLU A 56 -6.18 -14.23 15.91
N LEU A 57 -5.86 -15.52 15.95
CA LEU A 57 -4.61 -16.03 15.38
C LEU A 57 -4.63 -16.06 13.86
N GLU A 58 -5.75 -16.46 13.26
CA GLU A 58 -5.93 -16.42 11.80
C GLU A 58 -5.79 -14.98 11.27
N GLU A 59 -6.47 -14.03 11.88
CA GLU A 59 -6.35 -12.62 11.52
C GLU A 59 -4.93 -12.09 11.74
N ALA A 60 -4.28 -12.49 12.86
CA ALA A 60 -2.93 -12.07 13.18
C ALA A 60 -1.90 -12.57 12.14
N LEU A 61 -2.06 -13.78 11.65
CA LEU A 61 -1.19 -14.32 10.60
C LEU A 61 -1.33 -13.56 9.29
N LEU A 62 -2.56 -13.19 8.92
CA LEU A 62 -2.80 -12.34 7.74
C LEU A 62 -2.20 -10.94 7.92
N ILE A 63 -2.33 -10.33 9.10
CA ILE A 63 -1.70 -9.04 9.40
C ILE A 63 -0.17 -9.15 9.29
N ALA A 64 0.43 -10.20 9.85
CA ALA A 64 1.87 -10.43 9.77
C ALA A 64 2.36 -10.58 8.32
N ALA A 65 1.56 -11.22 7.46
CA ALA A 65 1.89 -11.38 6.04
C ALA A 65 1.90 -10.05 5.24
N THR A 66 1.42 -8.95 5.82
CA THR A 66 1.54 -7.59 5.26
C THR A 66 2.70 -6.80 5.86
N GLY A 67 3.33 -7.31 6.90
CA GLY A 67 4.23 -6.58 7.78
C GLY A 67 5.71 -6.62 7.39
N ALA A 68 6.51 -6.06 8.29
CA ALA A 68 7.97 -6.12 8.22
C ALA A 68 8.50 -7.51 8.58
N THR A 69 9.56 -7.93 7.91
CA THR A 69 10.13 -9.30 8.01
C THR A 69 11.56 -9.35 8.51
N GLY A 70 12.08 -8.28 9.07
CA GLY A 70 13.46 -8.22 9.53
C GLY A 70 14.28 -7.16 8.80
N VAL A 71 15.57 -7.35 8.68
CA VAL A 71 16.48 -6.36 8.10
C VAL A 71 16.81 -6.73 6.66
N THR A 72 16.72 -5.76 5.76
CA THR A 72 17.11 -5.90 4.36
C THR A 72 18.61 -5.85 4.22
N PHE A 73 19.18 -6.69 3.34
CA PHE A 73 20.57 -6.57 2.94
C PHE A 73 20.74 -5.39 1.99
N PRO A 74 21.59 -4.42 2.31
CA PRO A 74 21.80 -3.26 1.45
C PRO A 74 22.78 -3.59 0.33
N ASP A 75 22.38 -4.49 -0.57
CA ASP A 75 23.19 -4.87 -1.72
C ASP A 75 23.56 -3.62 -2.53
N ARG A 76 24.85 -3.50 -2.80
CA ARG A 76 25.41 -2.46 -3.64
C ARG A 76 26.18 -3.07 -4.78
N PRO A 77 26.04 -2.57 -6.01
CA PRO A 77 26.98 -2.92 -7.07
C PRO A 77 28.34 -2.33 -6.70
N PHE A 78 29.29 -3.21 -6.38
CA PHE A 78 30.69 -2.84 -6.15
C PHE A 78 31.47 -2.73 -7.46
N GLU A 79 30.85 -3.12 -8.55
CA GLU A 79 31.50 -3.23 -9.83
C GLU A 79 31.53 -1.87 -10.52
N ASP A 80 32.72 -1.52 -10.92
CA ASP A 80 33.02 -0.57 -11.98
C ASP A 80 32.29 0.79 -11.93
N ALA A 81 32.19 1.36 -10.74
CA ALA A 81 32.23 2.82 -10.78
C ALA A 81 33.47 3.17 -11.60
N PRO A 82 33.35 3.88 -12.75
CA PRO A 82 34.51 4.29 -13.52
C PRO A 82 35.54 4.86 -12.56
N LYS A 83 36.79 4.45 -12.67
CA LYS A 83 37.85 4.85 -11.73
C LYS A 83 37.76 6.34 -11.44
N GLY A 84 37.42 6.70 -10.20
CA GLY A 84 37.23 8.07 -9.76
C GLY A 84 35.80 8.54 -9.54
N ASN A 85 34.76 7.77 -9.86
CA ASN A 85 33.39 8.08 -9.45
C ASN A 85 33.02 7.28 -8.20
N PRO A 86 32.78 7.93 -7.06
CA PRO A 86 32.22 7.24 -5.91
C PRO A 86 30.85 6.67 -6.26
N ILE A 87 30.48 5.56 -5.65
CA ILE A 87 29.11 5.08 -5.70
C ILE A 87 28.24 6.16 -5.07
N LEU A 88 27.30 6.72 -5.88
CA LEU A 88 26.69 7.99 -5.56
C LEU A 88 25.48 7.89 -4.63
N GLY A 89 25.22 6.73 -4.03
CA GLY A 89 24.13 6.62 -3.07
C GLY A 89 23.39 5.29 -3.18
N THR A 90 22.27 5.24 -2.49
CA THR A 90 21.33 4.12 -2.57
C THR A 90 19.92 4.68 -2.63
N PRO A 91 19.02 4.08 -3.43
CA PRO A 91 17.63 4.48 -3.46
C PRO A 91 16.86 4.08 -2.21
N ASN A 92 17.37 3.15 -1.40
CA ASN A 92 16.65 2.60 -0.26
C ASN A 92 16.27 3.65 0.77
N LEU A 93 14.98 3.71 1.12
CA LEU A 93 14.43 4.54 2.18
C LEU A 93 14.43 3.85 3.55
N SER A 94 14.48 2.52 3.57
CA SER A 94 14.45 1.73 4.79
C SER A 94 15.42 0.56 4.67
N PHE A 95 15.91 0.06 5.80
CA PHE A 95 16.66 -1.20 5.89
C PHE A 95 15.86 -2.31 6.58
N THR A 96 14.60 -2.06 6.90
CA THR A 96 13.70 -3.12 7.32
C THR A 96 13.10 -3.79 6.09
N GLY A 97 13.08 -5.13 6.09
CA GLY A 97 12.42 -5.91 5.04
C GLY A 97 10.91 -5.88 5.17
N ARG A 98 10.24 -6.32 4.12
CA ARG A 98 8.79 -6.52 4.11
C ARG A 98 8.45 -7.87 3.49
N ALA A 99 7.27 -8.40 3.79
CA ALA A 99 6.78 -9.67 3.23
C ALA A 99 6.62 -9.66 1.70
N ALA A 100 6.73 -8.52 1.07
CA ALA A 100 6.74 -8.35 -0.39
C ALA A 100 7.88 -7.45 -0.83
N GLY A 101 8.25 -7.54 -2.11
CA GLY A 101 9.18 -6.58 -2.71
C GLY A 101 8.59 -5.18 -2.68
N SER A 102 9.40 -4.20 -2.29
CA SER A 102 9.04 -2.79 -2.22
C SER A 102 10.00 -1.96 -3.04
N THR A 103 9.49 -1.07 -3.88
CA THR A 103 10.33 -0.17 -4.67
C THR A 103 11.16 0.72 -3.75
N ASP A 104 12.47 0.71 -3.94
CA ASP A 104 13.43 1.46 -3.14
C ASP A 104 13.24 1.23 -1.62
N ASN A 105 12.70 0.09 -1.27
CA ASN A 105 12.32 -0.28 0.08
C ASN A 105 11.55 0.84 0.83
N SER A 106 10.69 1.53 0.11
CA SER A 106 9.94 2.69 0.62
C SER A 106 8.73 2.30 1.48
N GLN A 107 8.26 1.07 1.32
CA GLN A 107 7.14 0.48 2.06
C GLN A 107 5.91 1.39 2.18
N PRO A 108 5.40 1.91 1.05
CA PRO A 108 4.36 2.94 1.06
C PRO A 108 2.96 2.40 1.33
N THR A 109 2.78 1.08 1.36
CA THR A 109 1.46 0.45 1.46
C THR A 109 1.08 0.18 2.91
N TYR A 110 -0.03 0.74 3.32
CA TYR A 110 -0.76 0.45 4.56
C TYR A 110 -2.02 -0.34 4.23
N PHE A 111 -2.69 -0.88 5.24
CA PHE A 111 -3.95 -1.57 5.04
C PHE A 111 -5.05 -1.02 5.94
N LEU A 112 -6.25 -1.02 5.40
CA LEU A 112 -7.47 -1.02 6.18
C LEU A 112 -7.92 -2.47 6.34
N LEU A 113 -8.26 -2.85 7.57
CA LEU A 113 -8.85 -4.13 7.90
C LEU A 113 -10.31 -3.91 8.29
N LEU A 114 -11.21 -4.65 7.65
CA LEU A 114 -12.64 -4.62 7.92
C LEU A 114 -13.07 -6.01 8.36
N ASN A 115 -13.66 -6.11 9.54
CA ASN A 115 -14.25 -7.34 10.08
C ASN A 115 -15.54 -7.04 10.84
N ASP A 116 -16.13 -8.02 11.51
CA ASP A 116 -17.41 -7.83 12.21
C ASP A 116 -17.31 -6.94 13.44
N SER A 117 -16.11 -6.73 13.98
CA SER A 117 -15.87 -5.82 15.09
C SER A 117 -15.59 -4.37 14.67
N GLY A 118 -15.55 -4.09 13.38
CA GLY A 118 -15.40 -2.73 12.83
C GLY A 118 -14.38 -2.59 11.70
N THR A 119 -13.91 -1.37 11.56
CA THR A 119 -12.89 -0.98 10.58
C THR A 119 -11.65 -0.46 11.30
N TYR A 120 -10.49 -0.92 10.88
CA TYR A 120 -9.21 -0.62 11.49
C TYR A 120 -8.20 -0.15 10.44
N PHE A 121 -7.31 0.76 10.84
CA PHE A 121 -6.09 1.05 10.14
C PHE A 121 -4.97 0.18 10.70
N LEU A 122 -4.16 -0.43 9.83
CA LEU A 122 -3.00 -1.22 10.21
C LEU A 122 -1.73 -0.37 10.09
N LYS A 123 -1.10 -0.09 11.22
CA LYS A 123 0.21 0.57 11.27
C LYS A 123 1.31 -0.39 10.82
N HIS A 124 2.38 0.14 10.26
CA HIS A 124 3.62 -0.62 10.15
C HIS A 124 4.17 -0.91 11.54
N LEU A 125 4.54 -2.16 11.77
CA LEU A 125 5.19 -2.58 13.00
C LEU A 125 6.69 -2.69 12.76
N GLU A 126 7.46 -2.37 13.79
CA GLU A 126 8.88 -2.65 13.81
C GLU A 126 9.13 -4.15 13.58
N PRO A 127 10.15 -4.51 12.78
CA PRO A 127 10.50 -5.90 12.57
C PRO A 127 11.00 -6.51 13.88
N GLU A 128 10.67 -7.79 14.10
CA GLU A 128 11.29 -8.53 15.16
C GLU A 128 12.77 -8.80 14.88
N PRO A 129 13.59 -8.99 15.93
CA PRO A 129 14.96 -9.44 15.75
C PRO A 129 15.00 -10.72 14.91
N GLU A 130 15.99 -10.82 14.05
CA GLU A 130 16.20 -11.98 13.19
C GLU A 130 16.21 -13.29 13.99
N ASN A 131 15.67 -14.35 13.39
CA ASN A 131 15.58 -15.71 13.89
C ASN A 131 14.55 -16.01 14.98
N THR A 132 13.71 -15.09 15.37
CA THR A 132 12.52 -15.45 16.14
C THR A 132 11.46 -15.99 15.19
N LEU A 133 11.27 -17.31 15.20
CA LEU A 133 10.03 -17.89 14.67
C LEU A 133 8.88 -17.23 15.43
N PHE A 134 7.95 -16.65 14.70
CA PHE A 134 6.76 -16.06 15.33
C PHE A 134 6.05 -17.14 16.16
N SER A 135 5.85 -16.88 17.45
CA SER A 135 4.89 -17.69 18.20
C SER A 135 3.47 -17.17 17.97
N PRO A 136 2.44 -18.00 18.13
CA PRO A 136 1.04 -17.56 18.08
C PRO A 136 0.76 -16.34 18.96
N GLU A 137 1.29 -16.33 20.18
CA GLU A 137 1.10 -15.24 21.14
C GLU A 137 1.78 -13.95 20.68
N SER A 138 3.00 -14.06 20.12
CA SER A 138 3.70 -12.91 19.55
C SER A 138 2.93 -12.32 18.37
N LEU A 139 2.44 -13.16 17.45
CA LEU A 139 1.63 -12.73 16.31
C LEU A 139 0.37 -11.99 16.75
N ILE A 140 -0.39 -12.55 17.69
CA ILE A 140 -1.62 -11.93 18.22
C ILE A 140 -1.30 -10.58 18.88
N SER A 141 -0.26 -10.52 19.72
CA SER A 141 0.16 -9.30 20.40
C SER A 141 0.54 -8.19 19.40
N ARG A 142 1.34 -8.54 18.37
CA ARG A 142 1.75 -7.62 17.32
C ARG A 142 0.57 -7.16 16.46
N ALA A 143 -0.32 -8.06 16.09
CA ALA A 143 -1.51 -7.71 15.34
C ALA A 143 -2.41 -6.72 16.12
N LYS A 144 -2.58 -6.94 17.42
CA LYS A 144 -3.31 -6.00 18.29
C LYS A 144 -2.63 -4.62 18.34
N ALA A 145 -1.31 -4.58 18.44
CA ALA A 145 -0.54 -3.33 18.43
C ALA A 145 -0.59 -2.58 17.08
N ALA A 146 -0.74 -3.31 15.97
CA ALA A 146 -0.88 -2.72 14.64
C ALA A 146 -2.24 -2.05 14.43
N LYS A 147 -3.29 -2.55 15.07
CA LYS A 147 -4.68 -2.14 14.80
C LYS A 147 -5.02 -0.81 15.48
N VAL A 148 -5.42 0.17 14.68
CA VAL A 148 -6.01 1.42 15.17
C VAL A 148 -7.46 1.47 14.70
N LYS A 149 -8.41 1.45 15.64
CA LYS A 149 -9.83 1.45 15.31
C LYS A 149 -10.27 2.76 14.69
N ILE A 150 -10.88 2.69 13.51
CA ILE A 150 -11.44 3.83 12.78
C ILE A 150 -12.95 3.94 13.01
N SER A 151 -13.66 2.81 13.00
CA SER A 151 -15.11 2.75 13.12
C SER A 151 -15.54 1.47 13.82
N ASP A 152 -16.64 1.54 14.59
CA ASP A 152 -17.29 0.36 15.16
C ASP A 152 -18.08 -0.44 14.11
N GLU A 153 -18.25 0.12 12.95
CA GLU A 153 -18.96 -0.51 11.85
C GLU A 153 -17.99 -0.96 10.75
N ARG A 154 -18.37 -2.05 10.09
CA ARG A 154 -17.79 -2.46 8.83
C ARG A 154 -18.18 -1.44 7.76
N VAL A 155 -17.24 -0.61 7.31
CA VAL A 155 -17.51 0.32 6.20
C VAL A 155 -17.83 -0.48 4.93
N PHE A 156 -18.65 0.07 4.03
CA PHE A 156 -19.10 -0.58 2.79
C PHE A 156 -19.88 -1.90 2.98
N SER A 157 -20.64 -2.05 4.06
CA SER A 157 -21.58 -3.17 4.13
C SER A 157 -22.56 -3.13 2.95
N ALA A 158 -22.93 -4.31 2.45
CA ALA A 158 -23.84 -4.44 1.32
C ALA A 158 -25.21 -3.78 1.55
N GLU A 159 -25.64 -3.68 2.81
CA GLU A 159 -26.89 -3.06 3.20
C GLU A 159 -26.89 -1.55 3.05
N LYS A 160 -25.76 -0.90 3.36
CA LYS A 160 -25.60 0.54 3.40
C LYS A 160 -25.03 1.14 2.11
N TYR A 161 -24.27 0.35 1.36
CA TYR A 161 -23.46 0.84 0.25
C TYR A 161 -23.97 0.34 -1.10
N ARG A 162 -24.86 1.11 -1.74
CA ARG A 162 -25.54 0.73 -2.99
C ARG A 162 -25.00 1.44 -4.22
N ARG A 163 -23.67 1.63 -4.32
CA ARG A 163 -23.04 2.32 -5.46
C ARG A 163 -22.22 1.36 -6.31
N PHE A 164 -22.06 1.71 -7.60
CA PHE A 164 -21.20 0.97 -8.52
C PHE A 164 -19.73 0.98 -8.01
N PRO A 165 -19.02 -0.14 -8.07
CA PRO A 165 -19.42 -1.46 -8.61
C PRO A 165 -20.06 -2.39 -7.56
N PHE A 166 -20.23 -1.95 -6.33
CA PHE A 166 -20.64 -2.78 -5.20
C PHE A 166 -22.08 -3.31 -5.31
N TYR A 167 -22.97 -2.56 -5.99
CA TYR A 167 -24.36 -2.98 -6.18
C TYR A 167 -24.53 -4.14 -7.16
N LEU A 168 -23.49 -4.49 -7.94
CA LEU A 168 -23.55 -5.65 -8.83
C LEU A 168 -23.81 -6.91 -8.01
N ASP A 169 -24.67 -7.79 -8.51
CA ASP A 169 -25.13 -8.95 -7.74
C ASP A 169 -23.99 -9.80 -7.16
N SER A 170 -22.98 -10.10 -7.98
CA SER A 170 -21.80 -10.84 -7.53
C SER A 170 -21.05 -10.16 -6.37
N ASN A 171 -21.03 -8.83 -6.34
CA ASN A 171 -20.37 -8.09 -5.26
C ASN A 171 -21.30 -7.96 -4.04
N ARG A 172 -22.55 -7.60 -4.26
CA ARG A 172 -23.52 -7.40 -3.19
C ARG A 172 -23.71 -8.63 -2.29
N PHE A 173 -23.66 -9.84 -2.86
CA PHE A 173 -23.87 -11.07 -2.10
C PHE A 173 -22.60 -11.72 -1.57
N LEU A 174 -21.44 -11.41 -2.14
CA LEU A 174 -20.20 -12.09 -1.82
C LEU A 174 -19.11 -11.19 -1.23
N SER A 175 -19.20 -9.86 -1.42
CA SER A 175 -18.17 -8.94 -0.97
C SER A 175 -18.48 -8.36 0.40
N ASN A 176 -17.45 -8.32 1.25
CA ASN A 176 -17.49 -7.68 2.56
C ASN A 176 -18.67 -8.20 3.43
N VAL A 177 -18.91 -9.51 3.34
CA VAL A 177 -19.98 -10.19 4.08
C VAL A 177 -19.61 -10.44 5.54
N MET A 178 -20.60 -10.65 6.37
CA MET A 178 -20.39 -11.02 7.79
C MET A 178 -19.53 -12.30 7.88
N GLY A 179 -18.69 -12.38 8.89
CA GLY A 179 -17.72 -13.46 9.08
C GLY A 179 -16.44 -13.33 8.26
N SER A 180 -16.40 -12.43 7.27
CA SER A 180 -15.18 -12.22 6.49
C SER A 180 -14.28 -11.15 7.11
N THR A 181 -12.97 -11.25 6.85
CA THR A 181 -12.00 -10.19 7.06
C THR A 181 -11.52 -9.66 5.71
N VAL A 182 -11.59 -8.34 5.53
CA VAL A 182 -11.15 -7.67 4.32
C VAL A 182 -9.88 -6.88 4.59
N LEU A 183 -8.89 -7.02 3.72
CA LEU A 183 -7.65 -6.25 3.71
C LEU A 183 -7.60 -5.39 2.47
N LEU A 184 -7.68 -4.07 2.66
CA LEU A 184 -7.76 -3.06 1.60
C LEU A 184 -6.52 -2.17 1.66
N PRO A 185 -5.67 -2.16 0.60
CA PRO A 185 -4.46 -1.38 0.60
C PRO A 185 -4.73 0.11 0.38
N ILE A 186 -3.98 0.93 1.09
CA ILE A 186 -3.85 2.38 0.92
C ILE A 186 -2.38 2.73 0.79
N VAL A 187 -2.02 3.57 -0.18
CA VAL A 187 -0.64 3.82 -0.57
C VAL A 187 -0.28 5.29 -0.40
N ASP A 188 0.82 5.55 0.31
CA ASP A 188 1.46 6.87 0.43
C ASP A 188 2.64 7.00 -0.53
N LEU A 189 2.44 7.73 -1.61
CA LEU A 189 3.47 8.00 -2.62
C LEU A 189 4.44 9.11 -2.22
N SER A 190 4.03 10.02 -1.34
CA SER A 190 4.68 11.32 -1.19
C SER A 190 6.17 11.22 -0.85
N ARG A 191 6.51 10.37 0.09
CA ARG A 191 7.90 10.14 0.54
C ARG A 191 8.75 9.52 -0.56
N GLN A 192 8.19 8.52 -1.25
CA GLN A 192 8.89 7.83 -2.34
C GLN A 192 9.12 8.74 -3.55
N TYR A 193 8.21 9.67 -3.82
CA TYR A 193 8.40 10.64 -4.89
C TYR A 193 9.65 11.49 -4.68
N ILE A 194 9.80 12.06 -3.49
CA ILE A 194 10.97 12.88 -3.15
C ILE A 194 12.25 12.02 -3.15
N ASN A 195 12.18 10.82 -2.60
CA ASN A 195 13.32 9.90 -2.59
C ASN A 195 13.79 9.57 -4.01
N ALA A 196 12.87 9.25 -4.90
CA ALA A 196 13.20 8.96 -6.30
C ALA A 196 13.81 10.18 -7.01
N LEU A 197 13.25 11.36 -6.77
CA LEU A 197 13.82 12.60 -7.32
C LEU A 197 15.25 12.85 -6.81
N MET A 198 15.47 12.72 -5.50
CA MET A 198 16.79 12.90 -4.88
C MET A 198 17.81 11.88 -5.43
N TYR A 199 17.39 10.62 -5.57
CA TYR A 199 18.25 9.57 -6.11
C TYR A 199 18.65 9.86 -7.54
N VAL A 200 17.70 10.20 -8.41
CA VAL A 200 17.97 10.52 -9.81
C VAL A 200 18.92 11.71 -9.96
N LEU A 201 18.70 12.77 -9.18
CA LEU A 201 19.60 13.93 -9.20
C LEU A 201 21.01 13.62 -8.65
N THR A 202 21.13 12.59 -7.79
CA THR A 202 22.41 12.14 -7.25
C THR A 202 23.19 11.30 -8.24
N GLU A 203 22.50 10.40 -8.95
CA GLU A 203 23.12 9.51 -9.95
C GLU A 203 23.62 10.28 -11.18
N ASP A 204 23.00 11.39 -11.53
CA ASP A 204 23.53 12.24 -12.59
C ASP A 204 24.64 13.16 -12.06
N PRO A 205 25.91 12.88 -12.35
CA PRO A 205 27.04 13.71 -11.85
C PRO A 205 26.99 15.14 -12.37
N ARG A 206 26.16 15.41 -13.35
CA ARG A 206 25.92 16.74 -13.92
C ARG A 206 24.79 17.47 -13.22
N ALA A 207 24.17 16.82 -12.22
CA ALA A 207 22.95 17.28 -11.56
C ALA A 207 21.86 17.67 -12.57
N ARG A 208 21.77 16.89 -13.67
CA ARG A 208 20.76 17.13 -14.71
C ARG A 208 19.44 16.53 -14.26
N PRO A 209 18.45 17.31 -14.00
CA PRO A 209 17.12 16.81 -13.82
C PRO A 209 16.53 16.47 -15.20
N THR A 210 16.90 15.33 -15.71
CA THR A 210 16.29 14.78 -16.91
C THR A 210 14.87 14.28 -16.68
N PHE A 211 14.51 14.12 -15.41
CA PHE A 211 13.17 13.80 -14.96
C PHE A 211 12.38 15.07 -14.67
N VAL A 212 11.66 15.47 -15.67
CA VAL A 212 10.76 16.61 -15.55
C VAL A 212 9.37 16.08 -15.25
N ASP A 213 8.75 16.55 -14.20
CA ASP A 213 7.36 16.23 -13.93
C ASP A 213 6.39 17.19 -14.65
N ASP A 214 6.88 17.84 -15.71
CA ASP A 214 6.09 18.66 -16.63
C ASP A 214 5.81 17.88 -17.92
N ARG A 215 4.68 17.29 -17.95
CA ARG A 215 4.25 16.30 -18.91
C ARG A 215 4.05 16.81 -20.35
N ASN A 216 3.69 18.07 -20.52
CA ASN A 216 3.08 18.49 -21.79
C ASN A 216 4.09 19.01 -22.79
N PHE A 217 5.20 19.59 -22.33
CA PHE A 217 6.10 20.34 -23.19
C PHE A 217 7.57 20.00 -23.00
N TYR A 218 7.88 19.00 -22.21
CA TYR A 218 9.27 18.66 -21.91
C TYR A 218 10.04 19.87 -21.37
N GLN A 219 9.46 20.54 -20.42
CA GLN A 219 10.11 21.67 -19.76
C GLN A 219 10.86 21.17 -18.53
N PRO A 220 12.06 21.67 -18.27
CA PRO A 220 12.90 21.19 -17.19
C PRO A 220 12.44 21.71 -15.80
N ALA A 221 11.18 21.60 -15.46
CA ALA A 221 10.60 21.83 -14.14
C ALA A 221 11.32 22.91 -13.30
N GLY A 222 11.64 24.07 -13.87
CA GLY A 222 12.31 25.19 -13.18
C GLY A 222 13.82 25.00 -12.93
N VAL A 223 14.44 24.03 -13.52
CA VAL A 223 15.83 23.63 -13.24
C VAL A 223 16.86 24.13 -14.26
N GLN A 224 16.47 24.99 -15.19
CA GLN A 224 17.39 25.58 -16.19
C GLN A 224 18.68 26.15 -15.57
N LYS A 225 18.58 26.75 -14.39
CA LYS A 225 19.74 27.31 -13.68
C LYS A 225 20.76 26.25 -13.22
N TRP A 226 20.34 25.00 -13.11
CA TRP A 226 21.18 23.89 -12.70
C TRP A 226 21.83 23.15 -13.87
N MET A 227 21.42 23.46 -15.08
CA MET A 227 21.93 22.86 -16.28
C MET A 227 23.19 23.59 -16.73
N LYS A 228 24.24 22.84 -17.01
CA LYS A 228 25.48 23.40 -17.56
C LYS A 228 25.33 23.79 -19.03
N ASP A 229 24.55 23.04 -19.78
CA ASP A 229 24.24 23.28 -21.19
C ASP A 229 22.75 23.00 -21.47
N PRO A 230 21.98 23.97 -22.00
CA PRO A 230 20.59 23.77 -22.35
C PRO A 230 20.37 22.71 -23.44
N SER A 231 21.38 22.39 -24.29
CA SER A 231 21.32 21.34 -25.29
C SER A 231 21.34 19.94 -24.68
N ASP A 232 21.82 19.80 -23.44
CA ASP A 232 21.90 18.55 -22.70
C ASP A 232 20.55 17.85 -22.54
N ILE A 233 19.43 18.58 -22.59
CA ILE A 233 18.08 17.99 -22.52
C ILE A 233 17.68 17.27 -23.79
N LYS A 234 18.13 17.80 -24.93
CA LYS A 234 17.66 17.33 -26.24
C LYS A 234 18.23 15.96 -26.60
N ASP A 235 19.42 15.67 -26.13
CA ASP A 235 20.19 14.49 -26.51
C ASP A 235 20.35 13.48 -25.38
N ASP A 236 19.57 13.66 -24.26
CA ASP A 236 19.64 12.75 -23.15
C ASP A 236 18.77 11.51 -23.43
N GLU A 237 19.43 10.40 -23.71
CA GLU A 237 18.79 9.10 -23.94
C GLU A 237 18.04 8.57 -22.71
N PHE A 238 18.35 9.06 -21.50
CA PHE A 238 17.65 8.74 -20.27
C PHE A 238 16.46 9.64 -19.95
N ALA A 239 16.12 10.58 -20.82
CA ALA A 239 14.96 11.45 -20.65
C ALA A 239 13.65 10.68 -20.84
N LEU A 240 13.31 9.81 -19.88
CA LEU A 240 12.09 8.99 -19.90
C LEU A 240 10.82 9.79 -20.22
N ASN A 241 10.77 11.05 -19.78
CA ASN A 241 9.63 11.92 -20.07
C ASN A 241 9.55 12.37 -21.52
N LYS A 242 10.69 12.47 -22.22
CA LYS A 242 10.74 12.90 -23.62
C LYS A 242 10.07 11.88 -24.53
N ASP A 243 10.50 10.62 -24.43
CA ASP A 243 10.05 9.55 -25.31
C ASP A 243 8.78 8.87 -24.81
N LEU A 244 8.70 8.59 -23.52
CA LEU A 244 7.55 7.89 -22.92
C LEU A 244 6.44 8.85 -22.50
N LYS A 245 6.69 10.14 -22.44
CA LYS A 245 5.74 11.16 -21.93
C LYS A 245 5.13 10.79 -20.57
N LEU A 246 5.93 10.13 -19.73
CA LEU A 246 5.52 9.62 -18.44
C LEU A 246 6.12 10.47 -17.31
N PRO A 247 5.33 11.29 -16.61
CA PRO A 247 5.82 12.08 -15.49
C PRO A 247 6.35 11.20 -14.37
N LEU A 248 7.33 11.70 -13.60
CA LEU A 248 7.92 10.99 -12.46
C LEU A 248 6.85 10.57 -11.43
N GLY A 249 5.88 11.43 -11.12
CA GLY A 249 4.78 11.11 -10.22
C GLY A 249 3.95 9.93 -10.70
N LYS A 250 3.71 9.81 -12.01
CA LYS A 250 3.01 8.65 -12.59
C LYS A 250 3.84 7.38 -12.50
N LEU A 251 5.11 7.46 -12.82
CA LEU A 251 6.03 6.32 -12.69
C LEU A 251 6.14 5.86 -11.25
N GLY A 252 6.28 6.78 -10.32
CA GLY A 252 6.29 6.50 -8.88
C GLY A 252 5.01 5.84 -8.40
N ASN A 253 3.84 6.35 -8.83
CA ASN A 253 2.55 5.77 -8.52
C ASN A 253 2.45 4.30 -8.96
N MET A 254 2.82 4.01 -10.21
CA MET A 254 2.82 2.64 -10.73
C MET A 254 3.73 1.72 -9.90
N ARG A 255 4.93 2.17 -9.58
CA ARG A 255 5.92 1.38 -8.83
C ARG A 255 5.48 1.11 -7.39
N THR A 256 4.92 2.09 -6.72
CA THR A 256 4.41 1.91 -5.35
C THR A 256 3.13 1.08 -5.31
N GLU A 257 2.30 1.15 -6.35
CA GLU A 257 1.10 0.33 -6.48
C GLU A 257 1.43 -1.16 -6.61
N TYR A 258 2.53 -1.52 -7.29
CA TYR A 258 2.95 -2.92 -7.42
C TYR A 258 3.19 -3.59 -6.06
N GLU A 259 3.68 -2.88 -5.06
CA GLU A 259 3.83 -3.43 -3.72
C GLU A 259 2.49 -3.91 -3.16
N ALA A 260 1.43 -3.13 -3.34
CA ALA A 260 0.09 -3.51 -2.88
C ALA A 260 -0.37 -4.83 -3.53
N TYR A 261 -0.13 -5.01 -4.84
CA TYR A 261 -0.46 -6.24 -5.54
C TYR A 261 0.38 -7.43 -5.05
N PHE A 262 1.67 -7.23 -4.79
CA PHE A 262 2.53 -8.29 -4.25
C PHE A 262 2.09 -8.72 -2.86
N LEU A 263 1.72 -7.77 -2.00
CA LEU A 263 1.18 -8.07 -0.66
C LEU A 263 -0.15 -8.84 -0.74
N LEU A 264 -1.07 -8.43 -1.62
CA LEU A 264 -2.33 -9.15 -1.82
C LEU A 264 -2.10 -10.56 -2.37
N GLN A 265 -1.09 -10.76 -3.23
CA GLN A 265 -0.73 -12.09 -3.70
C GLN A 265 -0.17 -12.94 -2.56
N ASN A 266 0.69 -12.40 -1.70
CA ASN A 266 1.19 -13.12 -0.53
C ASN A 266 0.04 -13.53 0.40
N LEU A 267 -0.88 -12.63 0.68
CA LEU A 267 -2.10 -12.92 1.44
C LEU A 267 -2.91 -14.06 0.83
N ALA A 268 -3.07 -14.07 -0.50
CA ALA A 268 -3.79 -15.14 -1.18
C ALA A 268 -3.08 -16.50 -1.07
N LEU A 269 -1.75 -16.53 -1.02
CA LEU A 269 -0.98 -17.75 -0.74
C LEU A 269 -1.14 -18.18 0.72
N CYS A 270 -1.14 -17.24 1.67
CA CYS A 270 -1.39 -17.52 3.08
C CYS A 270 -2.78 -18.13 3.28
N LEU A 271 -3.84 -17.62 2.62
CA LEU A 271 -5.17 -18.22 2.69
C LEU A 271 -5.15 -19.69 2.29
N GLN A 272 -4.42 -20.04 1.21
CA GLN A 272 -4.31 -21.42 0.77
C GLN A 272 -3.58 -22.29 1.80
N ALA A 273 -2.49 -21.79 2.38
CA ALA A 273 -1.72 -22.50 3.41
C ALA A 273 -2.50 -22.68 4.72
N MET A 274 -3.32 -21.70 5.07
CA MET A 274 -4.17 -21.72 6.25
C MET A 274 -5.42 -22.60 6.07
N GLY A 275 -5.81 -22.93 4.84
CA GLY A 275 -7.05 -23.64 4.56
C GLY A 275 -8.29 -22.74 4.52
N LEU A 276 -8.12 -21.43 4.44
CA LEU A 276 -9.19 -20.45 4.31
C LEU A 276 -9.66 -20.29 2.86
N GLY A 277 -10.84 -19.78 2.68
CA GLY A 277 -11.34 -19.23 1.44
C GLY A 277 -11.00 -17.76 1.27
N GLY A 278 -11.12 -17.28 0.05
CA GLY A 278 -10.94 -15.86 -0.22
C GLY A 278 -10.69 -15.54 -1.68
N TRP A 279 -10.62 -14.27 -1.96
CA TRP A 279 -10.41 -13.76 -3.30
C TRP A 279 -9.92 -12.31 -3.30
N ILE A 280 -9.18 -11.96 -4.34
CA ILE A 280 -8.78 -10.58 -4.64
C ILE A 280 -9.79 -10.04 -5.66
N HIS A 281 -10.35 -8.87 -5.38
CA HIS A 281 -11.35 -8.28 -6.25
C HIS A 281 -11.37 -6.75 -6.21
N ALA A 282 -11.99 -6.14 -7.22
CA ALA A 282 -12.10 -4.70 -7.40
C ALA A 282 -13.57 -4.27 -7.33
N SER A 283 -14.17 -4.37 -6.15
CA SER A 283 -15.57 -4.00 -5.93
C SER A 283 -15.80 -2.58 -5.41
N ILE A 284 -14.73 -1.83 -5.18
CA ILE A 284 -14.79 -0.48 -4.61
C ILE A 284 -14.10 0.52 -5.52
N GLY A 285 -14.77 1.66 -5.72
CA GLY A 285 -14.16 2.83 -6.36
C GLY A 285 -13.34 3.65 -5.35
N PRO A 286 -12.06 3.95 -5.62
CA PRO A 286 -11.21 4.74 -4.72
C PRO A 286 -11.82 6.05 -4.22
N PRO A 287 -12.58 6.83 -5.02
CA PRO A 287 -13.19 8.07 -4.55
C PRO A 287 -14.20 7.89 -3.41
N TYR A 288 -14.76 6.72 -3.26
CA TYR A 288 -15.71 6.46 -2.18
C TYR A 288 -15.03 6.24 -0.83
N LEU A 289 -13.78 5.83 -0.83
CA LEU A 289 -12.97 5.72 0.38
C LEU A 289 -12.41 7.07 0.80
N LEU A 290 -11.67 7.67 -0.11
CA LEU A 290 -10.95 8.91 0.14
C LEU A 290 -11.85 10.14 0.06
N GLY A 291 -13.01 10.03 -0.59
CA GLY A 291 -13.87 11.15 -0.93
C GLY A 291 -13.36 11.95 -2.12
N ASP A 292 -14.12 12.96 -2.48
CA ASP A 292 -13.73 14.00 -3.44
C ASP A 292 -14.16 15.35 -2.85
N PRO A 293 -13.22 16.24 -2.53
CA PRO A 293 -13.53 17.53 -1.91
C PRO A 293 -14.37 18.46 -2.80
N PHE A 294 -14.52 18.13 -4.09
CA PHE A 294 -15.38 18.85 -5.02
C PHE A 294 -16.74 18.19 -5.22
N ALA A 295 -16.95 17.03 -4.62
CA ALA A 295 -18.20 16.31 -4.72
C ALA A 295 -19.24 16.88 -3.74
N SER A 296 -20.50 16.54 -3.95
CA SER A 296 -21.55 16.87 -2.99
C SER A 296 -21.30 16.18 -1.64
N PRO A 297 -21.88 16.69 -0.54
CA PRO A 297 -21.78 16.05 0.78
C PRO A 297 -22.15 14.55 0.79
N GLU A 298 -23.00 14.13 -0.14
CA GLU A 298 -23.44 12.75 -0.32
C GLU A 298 -22.34 11.82 -0.87
N THR A 299 -21.24 12.39 -1.38
CA THR A 299 -20.08 11.66 -1.92
C THR A 299 -18.84 11.84 -1.07
N GLN A 300 -18.98 12.32 0.17
CA GLN A 300 -17.88 12.34 1.12
C GLN A 300 -17.37 10.92 1.33
N GLY A 301 -16.05 10.79 1.35
CA GLY A 301 -15.41 9.51 1.63
C GLY A 301 -15.71 9.03 3.05
N VAL A 302 -15.64 7.73 3.25
CA VAL A 302 -15.88 7.13 4.57
C VAL A 302 -14.67 7.26 5.50
N LEU A 303 -13.53 7.67 4.97
CA LEU A 303 -12.31 7.91 5.72
C LEU A 303 -12.13 9.41 5.98
N ASN A 304 -11.56 9.74 7.12
CA ASN A 304 -11.26 11.13 7.49
C ASN A 304 -9.96 11.61 6.79
N VAL A 305 -10.07 11.92 5.50
CA VAL A 305 -8.94 12.35 4.67
C VAL A 305 -8.86 13.86 4.63
N ARG A 306 -7.68 14.38 4.91
CA ARG A 306 -7.37 15.79 4.68
C ARG A 306 -6.99 16.03 3.22
N TRP A 307 -7.55 17.09 2.65
CA TRP A 307 -7.32 17.49 1.27
C TRP A 307 -6.65 18.84 1.15
N GLN A 308 -5.76 18.97 0.19
CA GLN A 308 -5.26 20.25 -0.31
C GLN A 308 -6.02 20.63 -1.58
N ILE A 309 -6.72 21.74 -1.54
CA ILE A 309 -7.36 22.33 -2.71
C ILE A 309 -6.40 23.39 -3.27
N PRO A 310 -5.98 23.29 -4.54
CA PRO A 310 -5.08 24.28 -5.13
C PRO A 310 -5.70 25.67 -5.14
N GLU A 311 -4.93 26.68 -4.75
CA GLU A 311 -5.32 28.08 -4.95
C GLU A 311 -5.43 28.37 -6.45
N ARG A 312 -6.49 29.09 -6.84
CA ARG A 312 -6.77 29.40 -8.24
C ARG A 312 -7.07 30.87 -8.40
N THR A 313 -6.55 31.44 -9.46
CA THR A 313 -7.01 32.76 -9.91
C THR A 313 -8.45 32.66 -10.41
N PHE A 314 -9.16 33.79 -10.42
CA PHE A 314 -10.54 33.86 -10.94
C PHE A 314 -10.68 33.27 -12.33
N LEU A 315 -9.73 33.56 -13.24
CA LEU A 315 -9.75 33.04 -14.59
C LEU A 315 -9.55 31.50 -14.65
N GLN A 316 -8.63 30.98 -13.83
CA GLN A 316 -8.41 29.54 -13.70
C GLN A 316 -9.65 28.84 -13.11
N GLN A 317 -10.29 29.46 -12.12
CA GLN A 317 -11.53 28.93 -11.54
C GLN A 317 -12.65 28.88 -12.58
N PHE A 318 -12.86 29.97 -13.32
CA PHE A 318 -13.87 30.02 -14.39
C PHE A 318 -13.61 28.96 -15.46
N THR A 319 -12.36 28.80 -15.90
CA THR A 319 -11.98 27.77 -16.89
C THR A 319 -12.23 26.35 -16.37
N VAL A 320 -11.91 26.09 -15.12
CA VAL A 320 -12.16 24.78 -14.47
C VAL A 320 -13.66 24.50 -14.37
N ASP A 321 -14.45 25.49 -13.98
CA ASP A 321 -15.90 25.33 -13.83
C ASP A 321 -16.57 25.11 -15.21
N LEU A 322 -16.10 25.79 -16.25
CA LEU A 322 -16.53 25.57 -17.62
C LEU A 322 -16.15 24.17 -18.11
N LEU A 323 -14.92 23.71 -17.84
CA LEU A 323 -14.45 22.38 -18.20
C LEU A 323 -15.15 21.28 -17.40
N ARG A 324 -15.55 21.55 -16.16
CA ARG A 324 -16.39 20.64 -15.37
C ARG A 324 -17.74 20.38 -16.03
N TRP A 325 -18.31 21.40 -16.61
CA TRP A 325 -19.55 21.26 -17.36
C TRP A 325 -19.37 20.49 -18.67
N ALA A 326 -18.25 20.68 -19.35
CA ALA A 326 -17.96 20.06 -20.65
C ALA A 326 -17.30 18.68 -20.57
N THR A 327 -16.59 18.40 -19.47
CA THR A 327 -15.89 17.12 -19.25
C THR A 327 -16.06 16.63 -17.81
N PRO A 328 -16.37 15.35 -17.59
CA PRO A 328 -16.55 14.80 -16.25
C PRO A 328 -15.22 14.69 -15.44
N LYS A 329 -14.09 15.08 -16.01
CA LYS A 329 -12.78 15.05 -15.33
C LYS A 329 -12.37 16.47 -14.97
N PRO A 330 -12.23 16.80 -13.69
CA PRO A 330 -11.70 18.10 -13.30
C PRO A 330 -10.28 18.29 -13.84
N ALA A 331 -10.03 19.44 -14.45
CA ALA A 331 -8.71 19.78 -14.98
C ALA A 331 -7.63 19.89 -13.87
N MET A 332 -8.06 20.15 -12.64
CA MET A 332 -7.19 20.18 -11.46
C MET A 332 -7.87 19.35 -10.36
N ARG A 333 -7.12 18.44 -9.78
CA ARG A 333 -7.57 17.61 -8.66
C ARG A 333 -7.06 18.20 -7.35
N ALA A 334 -7.84 18.07 -6.29
CA ALA A 334 -7.33 18.23 -4.96
C ALA A 334 -6.30 17.12 -4.66
N ASN A 335 -5.38 17.37 -3.75
CA ASN A 335 -4.39 16.40 -3.33
C ASN A 335 -4.79 15.80 -1.97
N PRO A 336 -5.00 14.48 -1.87
CA PRO A 336 -5.19 13.84 -0.58
C PRO A 336 -3.87 13.84 0.18
N CYS A 337 -3.83 14.51 1.33
CA CYS A 337 -2.60 14.79 2.06
C CYS A 337 -2.37 13.86 3.24
N GLY A 338 -3.35 13.06 3.61
CA GLY A 338 -3.22 12.10 4.69
C GLY A 338 -4.54 11.68 5.29
N LEU A 339 -4.45 10.71 6.19
CA LEU A 339 -5.55 10.14 6.93
C LEU A 339 -5.45 10.54 8.39
N LEU A 340 -6.48 11.13 8.93
CA LEU A 340 -6.60 11.53 10.33
C LEU A 340 -7.34 10.46 11.14
N ARG A 341 -7.08 10.44 12.45
CA ARG A 341 -7.88 9.64 13.37
C ARG A 341 -9.35 10.07 13.32
N PRO A 342 -10.29 9.17 13.60
CA PRO A 342 -11.71 9.52 13.69
C PRO A 342 -11.96 10.63 14.72
N GLY A 343 -12.86 11.56 14.36
CA GLY A 343 -13.25 12.66 15.24
C GLY A 343 -12.28 13.84 15.31
N VAL A 344 -11.15 13.78 14.60
CA VAL A 344 -10.20 14.90 14.53
C VAL A 344 -10.63 15.89 13.46
N ASP A 345 -10.66 17.16 13.81
CA ASP A 345 -10.88 18.25 12.85
C ASP A 345 -9.62 18.45 11.98
N PRO A 346 -9.74 18.33 10.65
CA PRO A 346 -8.61 18.56 9.75
C PRO A 346 -7.93 19.93 9.87
N THR A 347 -8.64 20.94 10.38
CA THR A 347 -8.10 22.30 10.51
C THR A 347 -7.24 22.49 11.76
N SER A 348 -7.45 21.67 12.78
CA SER A 348 -6.76 21.74 14.08
C SER A 348 -5.90 20.52 14.41
N ALA A 349 -5.71 19.60 13.45
CA ALA A 349 -5.01 18.35 13.66
C ALA A 349 -3.55 18.55 14.14
N ALA A 350 -3.24 17.96 15.29
CA ALA A 350 -1.89 17.86 15.82
C ALA A 350 -1.06 16.78 15.11
N GLU A 351 0.26 16.72 15.38
CA GLU A 351 1.15 15.72 14.78
C GLU A 351 0.69 14.28 15.08
N ASP A 352 0.25 14.04 16.31
CA ASP A 352 -0.17 12.72 16.78
C ASP A 352 -1.54 12.26 16.26
N ASP A 353 -2.28 13.17 15.63
CA ASP A 353 -3.63 12.87 15.12
C ASP A 353 -3.60 12.15 13.77
N TRP A 354 -2.43 12.04 13.16
CA TRP A 354 -2.28 11.44 11.86
C TRP A 354 -2.08 9.93 11.94
N LEU A 355 -2.85 9.21 11.14
CA LEU A 355 -2.57 7.79 10.80
C LEU A 355 -1.59 7.71 9.63
N ILE A 356 -1.79 8.55 8.61
CA ILE A 356 -0.85 8.75 7.51
C ILE A 356 -0.73 10.26 7.29
N LYS A 357 0.48 10.79 7.37
CA LYS A 357 0.79 12.19 7.06
C LYS A 357 1.69 12.24 5.84
N CYS A 358 1.12 12.60 4.71
CA CYS A 358 1.87 12.70 3.47
C CYS A 358 2.90 13.83 3.55
N LEU A 359 4.06 13.56 2.97
CA LEU A 359 5.19 14.48 2.94
C LEU A 359 5.04 15.52 1.81
N CYS A 360 3.97 16.28 1.88
CA CYS A 360 3.59 17.28 0.88
C CYS A 360 2.73 18.38 1.51
N PRO A 361 2.53 19.53 0.85
CA PRO A 361 1.57 20.53 1.31
C PRO A 361 0.16 19.96 1.44
N PRO A 362 -0.63 20.41 2.43
CA PRO A 362 -0.37 21.50 3.37
C PRO A 362 0.37 21.07 4.64
N ASN A 363 0.75 19.79 4.77
CA ASN A 363 1.38 19.27 5.98
C ASN A 363 2.81 19.75 6.15
N TYR A 364 3.50 19.89 5.02
CA TYR A 364 4.88 20.36 4.91
C TYR A 364 4.95 21.37 3.77
N THR A 365 5.82 22.37 3.88
CA THR A 365 6.30 23.09 2.71
C THR A 365 7.11 22.12 1.84
N VAL A 366 7.29 22.43 0.58
CA VAL A 366 8.09 21.55 -0.32
C VAL A 366 9.54 21.46 0.15
N GLU A 367 10.05 22.53 0.76
CA GLU A 367 11.38 22.60 1.34
C GLU A 367 11.51 21.64 2.53
N GLU A 368 10.58 21.76 3.49
CA GLU A 368 10.55 20.88 4.67
C GLU A 368 10.37 19.42 4.29
N ALA A 369 9.59 19.13 3.24
CA ALA A 369 9.39 17.77 2.74
C ALA A 369 10.71 17.17 2.22
N VAL A 370 11.47 17.91 1.42
CA VAL A 370 12.80 17.49 0.93
C VAL A 370 13.77 17.33 2.10
N ASP A 371 13.86 18.31 2.99
CA ASP A 371 14.75 18.26 4.16
C ASP A 371 14.41 17.07 5.08
N THR A 372 13.14 16.70 5.18
CA THR A 372 12.72 15.54 5.97
C THR A 372 13.23 14.23 5.37
N VAL A 373 13.15 14.05 4.05
CA VAL A 373 13.71 12.86 3.39
C VAL A 373 15.22 12.80 3.58
N VAL A 374 15.91 13.92 3.38
CA VAL A 374 17.36 14.01 3.56
C VAL A 374 17.75 13.64 4.99
N ARG A 375 17.07 14.20 5.99
CA ARG A 375 17.33 13.91 7.40
C ARG A 375 17.08 12.44 7.73
N GLN A 376 15.94 11.88 7.32
CA GLN A 376 15.60 10.49 7.59
C GLN A 376 16.62 9.52 6.98
N LYS A 377 17.07 9.79 5.75
CA LYS A 377 18.14 9.00 5.15
C LYS A 377 19.46 9.14 5.89
N HIS A 378 19.83 10.34 6.30
CA HIS A 378 21.05 10.56 7.06
C HIS A 378 21.01 9.87 8.43
N GLU A 379 19.90 9.96 9.15
CA GLU A 379 19.69 9.25 10.42
C GLU A 379 19.78 7.74 10.24
N LEU A 380 19.16 7.21 9.19
CA LEU A 380 19.23 5.80 8.85
C LEU A 380 20.67 5.32 8.62
N TYR A 381 21.43 6.06 7.81
CA TYR A 381 22.82 5.71 7.50
C TYR A 381 23.80 5.95 8.64
N SER A 382 23.39 6.66 9.67
CA SER A 382 24.16 6.83 10.92
C SER A 382 23.78 5.85 12.03
N ASP A 383 22.76 5.01 11.82
CA ASP A 383 22.33 4.01 12.79
C ASP A 383 23.28 2.79 12.83
N GLN A 384 24.35 2.95 13.61
CA GLN A 384 25.33 1.89 13.80
C GLN A 384 24.73 0.63 14.43
N ARG A 385 23.68 0.77 15.25
CA ARG A 385 23.02 -0.38 15.88
C ARG A 385 22.30 -1.25 14.86
N LEU A 386 21.67 -0.63 13.86
CA LEU A 386 21.06 -1.34 12.75
C LEU A 386 22.12 -2.05 11.92
N PHE A 387 23.15 -1.32 11.52
CA PHE A 387 24.19 -1.83 10.64
C PHE A 387 25.04 -2.94 11.28
N SER A 388 25.31 -2.87 12.59
CA SER A 388 26.04 -3.93 13.30
C SER A 388 25.32 -5.28 13.32
N ARG A 389 24.01 -5.31 13.05
CA ARG A 389 23.26 -6.57 12.93
C ARG A 389 23.40 -7.22 11.56
N ILE A 390 23.78 -6.45 10.54
CA ILE A 390 23.82 -6.91 9.14
C ILE A 390 25.23 -7.23 8.71
N PHE A 391 26.19 -6.42 9.13
CA PHE A 391 27.58 -6.53 8.71
C PHE A 391 28.43 -7.32 9.71
N ARG A 392 29.49 -7.96 9.22
CA ARG A 392 30.55 -8.52 10.07
C ARG A 392 31.28 -7.35 10.74
N ASP A 393 31.90 -7.65 11.90
CA ASP A 393 32.59 -6.69 12.73
C ASP A 393 33.47 -5.71 11.94
N GLY A 394 33.16 -4.43 12.04
CA GLY A 394 33.90 -3.34 11.43
C GLY A 394 33.58 -3.05 9.96
N GLN A 395 32.80 -3.88 9.27
CA GLN A 395 32.42 -3.64 7.87
C GLN A 395 31.33 -2.57 7.73
N GLU A 396 30.48 -2.42 8.74
CA GLU A 396 29.42 -1.41 8.79
C GLU A 396 29.99 0.00 8.58
N ASN A 397 31.09 0.32 9.23
CA ASN A 397 31.75 1.62 9.11
C ASN A 397 32.31 1.87 7.71
N THR A 398 32.77 0.83 7.04
CA THR A 398 33.23 0.91 5.64
C THR A 398 32.04 1.20 4.72
N TYR A 399 30.95 0.47 4.88
CA TYR A 399 29.75 0.66 4.08
C TYR A 399 29.16 2.07 4.27
N ILE A 400 29.00 2.54 5.52
CA ILE A 400 28.45 3.88 5.83
C ILE A 400 29.30 4.98 5.19
N ARG A 401 30.63 4.87 5.26
CA ARG A 401 31.55 5.86 4.66
C ARG A 401 31.48 5.90 3.14
N GLU A 402 31.13 4.81 2.50
CA GLU A 402 31.00 4.73 1.05
C GLU A 402 29.65 5.23 0.53
N VAL A 403 28.68 5.49 1.41
CA VAL A 403 27.41 6.17 1.04
C VAL A 403 27.55 7.65 1.40
N PRO A 404 27.90 8.50 0.44
CA PRO A 404 28.08 9.90 0.73
C PRO A 404 26.73 10.56 1.05
N PRO A 405 26.73 11.60 1.89
CA PRO A 405 25.56 12.43 2.07
C PRO A 405 25.16 13.09 0.76
N TYR A 406 23.89 13.45 0.63
CA TYR A 406 23.44 14.23 -0.51
C TYR A 406 24.23 15.55 -0.63
N ARG A 407 24.66 15.85 -1.84
CA ARG A 407 25.34 17.12 -2.11
C ARG A 407 24.36 18.29 -1.95
N PRO A 408 24.78 19.43 -1.40
CA PRO A 408 23.93 20.59 -1.24
C PRO A 408 23.22 21.02 -2.54
N GLU A 409 23.90 20.92 -3.67
CA GLU A 409 23.36 21.28 -4.99
C GLU A 409 22.20 20.37 -5.37
N VAL A 410 22.27 19.08 -5.03
CA VAL A 410 21.20 18.11 -5.29
C VAL A 410 19.98 18.44 -4.44
N ILE A 411 20.18 18.77 -3.16
CA ILE A 411 19.11 19.14 -2.24
C ILE A 411 18.38 20.39 -2.75
N GLU A 412 19.14 21.44 -3.08
CA GLU A 412 18.56 22.70 -3.55
C GLU A 412 17.89 22.52 -4.94
N CYS A 413 18.45 21.71 -5.83
CA CYS A 413 17.81 21.39 -7.08
C CYS A 413 16.48 20.65 -6.89
N ALA A 414 16.43 19.69 -5.97
CA ALA A 414 15.18 18.98 -5.64
C ALA A 414 14.12 19.95 -5.07
N LYS A 415 14.52 20.86 -4.19
CA LYS A 415 13.63 21.92 -3.66
C LYS A 415 13.09 22.82 -4.78
N ASP A 416 13.93 23.21 -5.72
CA ASP A 416 13.50 24.03 -6.87
C ASP A 416 12.52 23.28 -7.78
N VAL A 417 12.74 21.99 -8.02
CA VAL A 417 11.81 21.16 -8.79
C VAL A 417 10.45 21.11 -8.07
N CYS A 418 10.45 20.79 -6.78
CA CYS A 418 9.22 20.70 -5.99
C CYS A 418 8.47 22.03 -5.94
N ARG A 419 9.19 23.13 -5.77
CA ARG A 419 8.64 24.51 -5.77
C ARG A 419 8.04 24.89 -7.12
N TYR A 420 8.74 24.55 -8.21
CA TYR A 420 8.23 24.76 -9.57
C TYR A 420 6.93 24.00 -9.81
N LEU A 421 6.88 22.73 -9.41
CA LEU A 421 5.70 21.87 -9.58
C LEU A 421 4.50 22.45 -8.81
N LEU A 422 4.70 22.82 -7.55
CA LEU A 422 3.63 23.41 -6.75
C LEU A 422 3.14 24.75 -7.35
N LYS A 423 4.06 25.61 -7.77
CA LYS A 423 3.73 26.91 -8.39
C LYS A 423 2.99 26.74 -9.72
N THR A 424 3.43 25.79 -10.56
CA THR A 424 2.91 25.61 -11.91
C THR A 424 1.59 24.85 -11.93
N HIS A 425 1.47 23.82 -11.10
CA HIS A 425 0.32 22.90 -11.10
C HIS A 425 -0.63 23.11 -9.91
N GLY A 426 -0.28 23.92 -8.93
CA GLY A 426 -1.08 24.19 -7.74
C GLY A 426 -1.15 23.02 -6.76
N ARG A 427 -0.39 21.95 -7.00
CA ARG A 427 -0.34 20.76 -6.13
C ARG A 427 1.02 20.06 -6.25
N PHE A 428 1.34 19.23 -5.26
CA PHE A 428 2.54 18.40 -5.23
C PHE A 428 2.26 17.06 -4.53
N PRO A 429 2.62 15.91 -5.11
CA PRO A 429 3.08 15.74 -6.50
C PRO A 429 2.05 16.20 -7.53
N ALA A 430 2.52 16.63 -8.72
CA ALA A 430 1.62 17.25 -9.70
C ALA A 430 0.72 16.25 -10.43
N HIS A 431 1.29 15.12 -10.84
CA HIS A 431 0.65 14.15 -11.74
C HIS A 431 0.22 12.86 -11.07
N ALA A 432 0.35 12.78 -9.76
CA ALA A 432 -0.14 11.67 -8.93
C ALA A 432 -0.70 12.20 -7.62
N ASP A 433 -1.50 11.38 -6.95
CA ASP A 433 -2.01 11.71 -5.63
C ASP A 433 -0.97 11.27 -4.57
N GLY A 434 -0.72 12.11 -3.56
CA GLY A 434 0.19 11.79 -2.47
C GLY A 434 -0.27 10.60 -1.66
N LEU A 435 -1.58 10.39 -1.59
CA LEU A 435 -2.24 9.24 -0.99
C LEU A 435 -3.28 8.69 -1.96
N PHE A 436 -3.28 7.38 -2.20
CA PHE A 436 -4.26 6.77 -3.10
C PHE A 436 -4.61 5.34 -2.68
N VAL A 437 -5.70 4.83 -3.25
CA VAL A 437 -6.17 3.46 -3.09
C VAL A 437 -6.15 2.79 -4.46
N PRO A 438 -5.46 1.64 -4.63
CA PRO A 438 -5.44 0.91 -5.90
C PRO A 438 -6.81 0.43 -6.38
N GLY A 439 -7.81 0.38 -5.50
CA GLY A 439 -9.16 -0.04 -5.82
C GLY A 439 -9.38 -1.55 -5.83
N ILE A 440 -8.39 -2.28 -5.35
CA ILE A 440 -8.47 -3.72 -5.13
C ILE A 440 -8.30 -4.06 -3.66
N TRP A 441 -8.89 -5.18 -3.25
CA TRP A 441 -8.76 -5.69 -1.88
C TRP A 441 -8.74 -7.21 -1.86
N LEU A 442 -8.35 -7.79 -0.73
CA LEU A 442 -8.49 -9.21 -0.48
C LEU A 442 -9.55 -9.43 0.60
N GLN A 443 -10.44 -10.37 0.36
CA GLN A 443 -11.37 -10.90 1.36
C GLN A 443 -10.96 -12.30 1.76
N ALA A 444 -10.90 -12.55 3.06
CA ALA A 444 -10.64 -13.85 3.69
C ALA A 444 -11.88 -14.31 4.46
N HIS A 445 -12.17 -15.61 4.47
CA HIS A 445 -13.32 -16.18 5.19
C HIS A 445 -13.22 -17.70 5.32
N HIS A 446 -14.00 -18.27 6.23
CA HIS A 446 -14.22 -19.71 6.28
C HIS A 446 -15.12 -20.16 5.14
N LEU A 447 -14.79 -21.31 4.51
CA LEU A 447 -15.50 -21.82 3.35
C LEU A 447 -16.78 -22.60 3.74
N ASP A 448 -17.84 -22.37 3.00
CA ASP A 448 -18.95 -23.30 2.96
C ASP A 448 -18.56 -24.51 2.07
N LEU A 449 -18.05 -25.56 2.69
CA LEU A 449 -17.66 -26.77 1.95
C LEU A 449 -18.87 -27.49 1.35
N SER A 450 -20.05 -27.36 1.96
CA SER A 450 -21.26 -27.98 1.45
C SER A 450 -21.66 -27.48 0.06
N TYR A 451 -21.36 -26.21 -0.24
CA TYR A 451 -21.54 -25.65 -1.59
C TYR A 451 -20.68 -26.37 -2.64
N TYR A 452 -19.42 -26.61 -2.29
CA TYR A 452 -18.49 -27.27 -3.21
C TYR A 452 -18.80 -28.75 -3.38
N ASP A 453 -19.23 -29.44 -2.32
CA ASP A 453 -19.62 -30.81 -2.36
C ASP A 453 -20.90 -31.05 -3.19
N ASP A 454 -21.84 -30.13 -3.14
CA ASP A 454 -23.09 -30.21 -3.86
C ASP A 454 -22.95 -30.00 -5.39
N LEU A 455 -22.03 -29.08 -5.75
CA LEU A 455 -21.97 -28.59 -7.13
C LEU A 455 -20.75 -29.05 -7.94
N PHE A 456 -19.71 -29.55 -7.27
CA PHE A 456 -18.46 -29.95 -7.94
C PHE A 456 -18.09 -31.40 -7.68
N THR A 457 -17.31 -31.97 -8.57
CA THR A 457 -16.75 -33.31 -8.36
C THR A 457 -15.88 -33.32 -7.10
N SER A 458 -16.04 -34.38 -6.29
CA SER A 458 -15.29 -34.54 -5.05
C SER A 458 -13.77 -34.32 -5.24
N GLY A 459 -13.19 -33.52 -4.36
CA GLY A 459 -11.76 -33.18 -4.37
C GLY A 459 -11.34 -32.10 -5.37
N VAL A 460 -12.27 -31.52 -6.16
CA VAL A 460 -11.96 -30.45 -7.13
C VAL A 460 -12.25 -29.07 -6.54
N GLY A 461 -13.30 -28.93 -5.76
CA GLY A 461 -13.75 -27.64 -5.23
C GLY A 461 -12.83 -27.04 -4.17
N TYR A 462 -12.19 -27.87 -3.36
CA TYR A 462 -11.31 -27.46 -2.27
C TYR A 462 -10.19 -28.49 -2.03
N THR A 463 -9.17 -28.08 -1.27
CA THR A 463 -8.03 -28.95 -0.92
C THR A 463 -8.23 -29.66 0.42
N ASN A 464 -7.39 -30.65 0.73
CA ASN A 464 -7.40 -31.30 2.05
C ASN A 464 -7.16 -30.32 3.18
N THR A 465 -6.27 -29.35 3.01
CA THR A 465 -6.02 -28.30 4.00
C THR A 465 -7.28 -27.51 4.35
N GLN A 466 -8.12 -27.23 3.35
CA GLN A 466 -9.40 -26.55 3.57
C GLN A 466 -10.45 -27.47 4.22
N ARG A 467 -10.42 -28.74 3.93
CA ARG A 467 -11.27 -29.74 4.61
C ARG A 467 -10.92 -29.88 6.09
N GLU A 468 -9.64 -29.89 6.39
CA GLU A 468 -9.11 -30.12 7.73
C GLU A 468 -9.03 -28.83 8.56
N HIS A 469 -9.33 -27.69 7.96
CA HIS A 469 -9.18 -26.37 8.57
C HIS A 469 -9.88 -26.30 9.94
N GLN A 470 -11.15 -26.65 10.01
CA GLN A 470 -11.91 -26.58 11.25
C GLN A 470 -11.31 -27.45 12.38
N ALA A 471 -10.85 -28.65 12.04
CA ALA A 471 -10.23 -29.56 12.98
C ALA A 471 -8.86 -29.09 13.48
N HIS A 472 -8.16 -28.26 12.71
CA HIS A 472 -6.82 -27.79 13.07
C HIS A 472 -6.81 -26.40 13.75
N TRP A 473 -7.82 -25.57 13.50
CA TRP A 473 -7.86 -24.18 13.96
C TRP A 473 -8.93 -23.92 15.03
N HIS A 474 -9.96 -24.78 15.16
CA HIS A 474 -11.10 -24.57 16.05
C HIS A 474 -11.36 -25.79 16.94
N ASP A 475 -11.78 -25.55 18.17
CA ASP A 475 -11.96 -26.59 19.20
C ASP A 475 -13.23 -27.47 19.03
N GLU A 476 -14.10 -27.15 18.09
CA GLU A 476 -15.32 -27.92 17.89
C GLU A 476 -15.12 -29.02 16.82
N PRO A 477 -15.11 -30.29 17.20
CA PRO A 477 -15.18 -31.37 16.21
C PRO A 477 -16.54 -31.30 15.52
N HIS A 478 -16.52 -31.07 14.25
CA HIS A 478 -17.72 -31.15 13.43
C HIS A 478 -18.14 -32.62 13.32
N HIS A 479 -19.23 -32.97 13.98
CA HIS A 479 -19.93 -34.25 13.84
C HIS A 479 -20.91 -34.20 12.66
#